data_fae81c397302e7d73ddd8c5025f6ab76
#
_entry.id   fae81c397302e7d73ddd8c5025f6ab76
#
_cell.length_a   1.000
_cell.length_b   1.000
_cell.length_c   1.000
_cell.angle_alpha   90.00
_cell.angle_beta   90.00
_cell.angle_gamma   90.00
#
_symmetry.space_group_name_H-M   'P 1'
#
loop_
_entity.id
_entity.type
_entity.pdbx_description
1 polymer ?
#
loop_
_entity_poly.entity_id
_entity_poly.type
_entity_poly.pdbx_seq_one_letter_code
_entity_poly.pdbx_strand_id
1 'polypeptide(L)'
;LLSRVAPLLGTDDPYRDIKRAYNQLLLDREKDCADRILTADEPFQLALRYAVAGNLVDFGGKNSFTREDVTALIDRAPEIAFAIDDSGVLLDAVRSARSIMYLADNCGEIVLDKLLIEQILRENPTVQVTYGVRGGPVINDVTLDDAEQVGMANVARVLSSGVATPTTVLSASTDEFRSAFFDADLVISKGMGNFEVLVDGCGRKDVYFLLMTKCPLVADLMDTPLMSFVCKRG
;
A
#
# COMPACT_ATOMS: atom_id res chain seq x y z
N LEU A 1 -11.81 -15.47 12.18
CA LEU A 1 -12.38 -16.56 11.38
C LEU A 1 -11.26 -17.39 10.74
N LEU A 2 -10.34 -16.75 9.98
CA LEU A 2 -9.22 -17.43 9.31
C LEU A 2 -8.34 -18.25 10.27
N SER A 3 -8.00 -17.73 11.43
CA SER A 3 -7.22 -18.44 12.45
C SER A 3 -7.87 -19.73 12.96
N ARG A 4 -9.18 -19.90 12.76
CA ARG A 4 -9.93 -21.10 13.10
C ARG A 4 -10.08 -22.08 11.93
N VAL A 5 -10.07 -21.57 10.70
CA VAL A 5 -10.26 -22.37 9.49
C VAL A 5 -8.92 -22.89 8.94
N ALA A 6 -7.88 -22.10 8.97
CA ALA A 6 -6.58 -22.46 8.43
C ALA A 6 -6.02 -23.81 8.98
N PRO A 7 -6.07 -24.10 10.29
CA PRO A 7 -5.64 -25.41 10.80
C PRO A 7 -6.44 -26.58 10.25
N LEU A 8 -7.73 -26.39 9.93
CA LEU A 8 -8.57 -27.43 9.31
C LEU A 8 -8.17 -27.73 7.87
N LEU A 9 -7.51 -26.78 7.21
CA LEU A 9 -6.97 -26.90 5.87
C LEU A 9 -5.51 -27.40 5.87
N GLY A 10 -4.91 -27.64 7.06
CA GLY A 10 -3.53 -28.10 7.20
C GLY A 10 -2.48 -27.06 6.80
N THR A 11 -2.82 -25.77 6.88
CA THR A 11 -1.92 -24.65 6.54
C THR A 11 -2.09 -23.50 7.52
N ASP A 12 -1.05 -22.70 7.69
CA ASP A 12 -1.11 -21.44 8.47
C ASP A 12 -1.64 -20.27 7.62
N ASP A 13 -1.45 -20.33 6.30
CA ASP A 13 -1.93 -19.32 5.34
C ASP A 13 -2.57 -20.00 4.11
N PRO A 14 -3.91 -20.08 4.05
CA PRO A 14 -4.63 -20.63 2.90
C PRO A 14 -4.45 -19.83 1.60
N TYR A 15 -3.98 -18.60 1.68
CA TYR A 15 -3.81 -17.69 0.54
C TYR A 15 -2.34 -17.57 0.10
N ARG A 16 -1.40 -18.26 0.75
CA ARG A 16 0.05 -18.15 0.50
C ARG A 16 0.41 -18.26 -0.98
N ASP A 17 -0.07 -19.29 -1.64
CA ASP A 17 0.31 -19.57 -3.04
C ASP A 17 -0.23 -18.49 -4.00
N ILE A 18 -1.47 -18.05 -3.78
CA ILE A 18 -2.08 -17.00 -4.61
C ILE A 18 -1.44 -15.63 -4.35
N LYS A 19 -1.09 -15.31 -3.10
CA LYS A 19 -0.33 -14.11 -2.73
C LYS A 19 1.02 -14.07 -3.43
N ARG A 20 1.76 -15.19 -3.38
CA ARG A 20 3.05 -15.35 -4.06
C ARG A 20 2.94 -15.19 -5.56
N ALA A 21 1.89 -15.77 -6.16
CA ALA A 21 1.65 -15.64 -7.59
C ALA A 21 1.38 -14.19 -8.01
N TYR A 22 0.63 -13.43 -7.21
CA TYR A 22 0.37 -12.01 -7.50
C TYR A 22 1.60 -11.14 -7.30
N ASN A 23 2.38 -11.35 -6.24
CA ASN A 23 3.66 -10.70 -6.10
C ASN A 23 4.54 -10.95 -7.32
N GLN A 24 4.59 -12.20 -7.80
CA GLN A 24 5.41 -12.57 -8.96
C GLN A 24 4.92 -11.91 -10.25
N LEU A 25 3.61 -11.82 -10.47
CA LEU A 25 3.06 -11.13 -11.65
C LEU A 25 3.50 -9.67 -11.74
N LEU A 26 3.54 -8.97 -10.60
CA LEU A 26 4.00 -7.59 -10.55
C LEU A 26 5.54 -7.49 -10.58
N LEU A 27 6.27 -8.41 -9.95
CA LEU A 27 7.74 -8.48 -10.03
C LEU A 27 8.22 -8.70 -11.48
N ASP A 28 7.50 -9.50 -12.28
CA ASP A 28 7.81 -9.69 -13.71
C ASP A 28 7.73 -8.38 -14.52
N ARG A 29 7.06 -7.36 -14.01
CA ARG A 29 6.89 -6.04 -14.63
C ARG A 29 7.61 -4.91 -13.90
N GLU A 30 8.23 -5.19 -12.75
CA GLU A 30 8.87 -4.19 -11.89
C GLU A 30 9.87 -3.34 -12.66
N LYS A 31 10.75 -4.00 -13.44
CA LYS A 31 11.76 -3.29 -14.23
C LYS A 31 11.15 -2.37 -15.28
N ASP A 32 10.12 -2.83 -16.01
CA ASP A 32 9.43 -2.00 -17.02
C ASP A 32 8.78 -0.77 -16.36
N CYS A 33 8.12 -0.95 -15.21
CA CYS A 33 7.54 0.17 -14.45
C CYS A 33 8.63 1.14 -13.96
N ALA A 34 9.74 0.63 -13.42
CA ALA A 34 10.86 1.45 -12.96
C ALA A 34 11.48 2.27 -14.11
N ASP A 35 11.70 1.66 -15.27
CA ASP A 35 12.24 2.34 -16.46
C ASP A 35 11.28 3.45 -16.95
N ARG A 36 9.96 3.20 -16.96
CA ARG A 36 8.94 4.20 -17.28
C ARG A 36 8.91 5.36 -16.29
N ILE A 37 8.99 5.07 -14.99
CA ILE A 37 9.05 6.09 -13.94
C ILE A 37 10.27 6.97 -14.14
N LEU A 38 11.44 6.38 -14.38
CA LEU A 38 12.71 7.12 -14.51
C LEU A 38 12.74 8.04 -15.73
N THR A 39 11.98 7.72 -16.77
CA THR A 39 11.92 8.49 -18.03
C THR A 39 10.72 9.44 -18.10
N ALA A 40 9.85 9.45 -17.09
CA ALA A 40 8.70 10.33 -17.03
C ALA A 40 9.09 11.78 -16.72
N ASP A 41 8.31 12.74 -17.17
CA ASP A 41 8.49 14.17 -16.84
C ASP A 41 8.29 14.41 -15.33
N GLU A 42 7.39 13.64 -14.70
CA GLU A 42 7.08 13.71 -13.26
C GLU A 42 7.20 12.32 -12.63
N PRO A 43 8.42 11.84 -12.32
CA PRO A 43 8.67 10.47 -11.84
C PRO A 43 7.91 10.12 -10.56
N PHE A 44 7.88 11.02 -9.57
CA PHE A 44 7.15 10.81 -8.32
C PHE A 44 5.64 10.63 -8.56
N GLN A 45 5.06 11.46 -9.43
CA GLN A 45 3.63 11.40 -9.74
C GLN A 45 3.26 10.10 -10.46
N LEU A 46 4.12 9.63 -11.37
CA LEU A 46 3.88 8.34 -12.04
C LEU A 46 4.00 7.17 -11.06
N ALA A 47 5.01 7.16 -10.18
CA ALA A 47 5.15 6.13 -9.15
C ALA A 47 3.96 6.11 -8.19
N LEU A 48 3.45 7.29 -7.81
CA LEU A 48 2.25 7.43 -6.99
C LEU A 48 1.01 6.83 -7.69
N ARG A 49 0.82 7.12 -8.98
CA ARG A 49 -0.27 6.53 -9.77
C ARG A 49 -0.15 5.01 -9.85
N TYR A 50 1.03 4.46 -10.05
CA TYR A 50 1.26 3.01 -10.00
C TYR A 50 0.89 2.44 -8.64
N ALA A 51 1.37 3.04 -7.55
CA ALA A 51 1.07 2.57 -6.20
C ALA A 51 -0.43 2.56 -5.89
N VAL A 52 -1.19 3.60 -6.32
CA VAL A 52 -2.65 3.64 -6.14
C VAL A 52 -3.37 2.69 -7.11
N ALA A 53 -2.88 2.55 -8.35
CA ALA A 53 -3.43 1.60 -9.31
C ALA A 53 -3.33 0.15 -8.82
N GLY A 54 -2.26 -0.19 -8.10
CA GLY A 54 -2.08 -1.50 -7.46
C GLY A 54 -3.25 -1.92 -6.58
N ASN A 55 -3.97 -0.96 -6.00
CA ASN A 55 -5.17 -1.22 -5.20
C ASN A 55 -6.36 -1.78 -6.02
N LEU A 56 -6.29 -1.80 -7.37
CA LEU A 56 -7.19 -2.56 -8.25
C LEU A 56 -6.98 -4.07 -8.15
N VAL A 57 -5.78 -4.52 -7.77
CA VAL A 57 -5.44 -5.93 -7.57
C VAL A 57 -6.09 -6.40 -6.28
N ASP A 58 -7.41 -6.64 -6.32
CA ASP A 58 -8.19 -7.06 -5.17
C ASP A 58 -8.90 -8.38 -5.44
N PHE A 59 -8.82 -9.29 -4.49
CA PHE A 59 -9.49 -10.60 -4.53
C PHE A 59 -11.03 -10.49 -4.44
N GLY A 60 -11.59 -9.32 -4.14
CA GLY A 60 -13.02 -9.14 -3.89
C GLY A 60 -13.92 -9.15 -5.12
N GLY A 61 -13.39 -8.98 -6.33
CA GLY A 61 -14.21 -8.78 -7.54
C GLY A 61 -14.00 -9.78 -8.67
N LYS A 62 -12.82 -10.38 -8.79
CA LYS A 62 -12.49 -11.42 -9.78
C LYS A 62 -11.80 -12.59 -9.11
N ASN A 63 -12.18 -13.82 -9.48
CA ASN A 63 -11.59 -15.04 -8.94
C ASN A 63 -10.10 -15.28 -9.30
N SER A 64 -9.51 -14.48 -10.18
CA SER A 64 -8.09 -14.50 -10.54
C SER A 64 -7.70 -13.24 -11.33
N PHE A 65 -6.53 -12.66 -11.01
CA PHE A 65 -5.85 -11.67 -11.84
C PHE A 65 -4.91 -12.37 -12.82
N THR A 66 -4.93 -11.94 -14.07
CA THR A 66 -4.09 -12.50 -15.14
C THR A 66 -2.94 -11.55 -15.46
N ARG A 67 -1.97 -12.03 -16.28
CA ARG A 67 -0.90 -11.17 -16.82
C ARG A 67 -1.45 -10.03 -17.67
N GLU A 68 -2.55 -10.27 -18.38
CA GLU A 68 -3.25 -9.29 -19.20
C GLU A 68 -3.87 -8.19 -18.33
N ASP A 69 -4.50 -8.55 -17.20
CA ASP A 69 -5.05 -7.59 -16.24
C ASP A 69 -3.95 -6.69 -15.65
N VAL A 70 -2.79 -7.27 -15.27
CA VAL A 70 -1.63 -6.52 -14.77
C VAL A 70 -1.07 -5.60 -15.85
N THR A 71 -0.96 -6.08 -17.09
CA THR A 71 -0.49 -5.25 -18.22
C THR A 71 -1.41 -4.08 -18.46
N ALA A 72 -2.73 -4.32 -18.51
CA ALA A 72 -3.72 -3.25 -18.68
C ALA A 72 -3.69 -2.23 -17.53
N LEU A 73 -3.47 -2.69 -16.29
CA LEU A 73 -3.31 -1.82 -15.13
C LEU A 73 -2.11 -0.89 -15.30
N ILE A 74 -0.93 -1.44 -15.61
CA ILE A 74 0.32 -0.69 -15.78
C ILE A 74 0.21 0.30 -16.94
N ASP A 75 -0.40 -0.11 -18.06
CA ASP A 75 -0.52 0.75 -19.23
C ASP A 75 -1.50 1.93 -19.01
N ARG A 76 -2.52 1.74 -18.16
CA ARG A 76 -3.48 2.77 -17.79
C ARG A 76 -3.06 3.67 -16.64
N ALA A 77 -2.12 3.23 -15.80
CA ALA A 77 -1.70 3.97 -14.61
C ALA A 77 -1.26 5.42 -14.90
N PRO A 78 -0.53 5.74 -15.99
CA PRO A 78 -0.16 7.11 -16.32
C PRO A 78 -1.35 8.04 -16.53
N GLU A 79 -2.51 7.50 -16.97
CA GLU A 79 -3.73 8.26 -17.27
C GLU A 79 -4.66 8.42 -16.07
N ILE A 80 -4.29 7.86 -14.93
CA ILE A 80 -5.10 7.94 -13.70
C ILE A 80 -5.18 9.40 -13.26
N ALA A 81 -6.43 9.90 -13.17
CA ALA A 81 -6.74 11.14 -12.48
C ALA A 81 -7.21 10.85 -11.06
N PHE A 82 -6.72 11.58 -10.10
CA PHE A 82 -7.21 11.53 -8.73
C PHE A 82 -8.49 12.37 -8.58
N ALA A 83 -9.52 11.81 -7.96
CA ALA A 83 -10.74 12.56 -7.61
C ALA A 83 -10.49 13.52 -6.44
N ILE A 84 -9.59 13.14 -5.53
CA ILE A 84 -9.00 14.03 -4.53
C ILE A 84 -7.48 13.94 -4.73
N ASP A 85 -6.84 15.06 -4.99
CA ASP A 85 -5.43 15.11 -5.38
C ASP A 85 -4.60 16.03 -4.47
N ASP A 86 -4.11 15.47 -3.38
CA ASP A 86 -3.12 16.10 -2.50
C ASP A 86 -1.69 15.64 -2.82
N SER A 87 -1.44 15.10 -4.02
CA SER A 87 -0.13 14.55 -4.40
C SER A 87 1.01 15.55 -4.38
N GLY A 88 0.73 16.80 -4.74
CA GLY A 88 1.71 17.90 -4.63
C GLY A 88 2.08 18.19 -3.17
N VAL A 89 1.06 18.21 -2.29
CA VAL A 89 1.26 18.41 -0.84
C VAL A 89 2.01 17.23 -0.21
N LEU A 90 1.72 15.99 -0.67
CA LEU A 90 2.46 14.81 -0.27
C LEU A 90 3.93 14.89 -0.67
N LEU A 91 4.23 15.31 -1.89
CA LEU A 91 5.61 15.45 -2.37
C LEU A 91 6.40 16.46 -1.54
N ASP A 92 5.81 17.61 -1.21
CA ASP A 92 6.45 18.62 -0.35
C ASP A 92 6.68 18.09 1.07
N ALA A 93 5.72 17.32 1.61
CA ALA A 93 5.87 16.66 2.90
C ALA A 93 7.00 15.61 2.87
N VAL A 94 7.09 14.78 1.84
CA VAL A 94 8.17 13.81 1.63
C VAL A 94 9.54 14.49 1.61
N ARG A 95 9.69 15.60 0.89
CA ARG A 95 10.96 16.33 0.79
C ARG A 95 11.45 16.88 2.14
N SER A 96 10.53 17.15 3.06
CA SER A 96 10.86 17.72 4.37
C SER A 96 10.91 16.70 5.51
N ALA A 97 10.37 15.50 5.33
CA ALA A 97 10.30 14.47 6.35
C ALA A 97 11.67 13.86 6.68
N ARG A 98 11.91 13.53 7.94
CA ARG A 98 13.06 12.71 8.38
C ARG A 98 12.68 11.25 8.50
N SER A 99 11.40 10.98 8.74
CA SER A 99 10.87 9.63 8.93
C SER A 99 9.47 9.51 8.35
N ILE A 100 9.21 8.39 7.66
CA ILE A 100 7.93 8.05 7.06
C ILE A 100 7.51 6.67 7.54
N MET A 101 6.27 6.56 8.03
CA MET A 101 5.58 5.29 8.23
C MET A 101 4.70 4.99 7.04
N TYR A 102 4.98 3.91 6.30
CA TYR A 102 4.21 3.46 5.16
C TYR A 102 3.39 2.23 5.55
N LEU A 103 2.07 2.33 5.59
CA LEU A 103 1.17 1.23 5.95
C LEU A 103 0.73 0.46 4.72
N ALA A 104 1.13 -0.80 4.65
CA ALA A 104 0.81 -1.72 3.56
C ALA A 104 -0.69 -2.07 3.50
N ASP A 105 -1.13 -2.52 2.32
CA ASP A 105 -2.44 -3.14 2.11
C ASP A 105 -2.27 -4.53 1.47
N ASN A 106 -2.20 -4.68 0.15
CA ASN A 106 -2.34 -5.98 -0.53
C ASN A 106 -1.05 -6.51 -1.17
N CYS A 107 -0.98 -7.83 -1.29
CA CYS A 107 0.00 -8.52 -2.12
C CYS A 107 -0.17 -8.13 -3.59
N GLY A 108 0.90 -8.18 -4.36
CA GLY A 108 0.99 -7.61 -5.71
C GLY A 108 1.19 -6.10 -5.67
N GLU A 109 0.29 -5.36 -5.04
CA GLU A 109 0.39 -3.91 -4.82
C GLU A 109 1.72 -3.49 -4.17
N ILE A 110 2.25 -4.29 -3.24
CA ILE A 110 3.53 -4.08 -2.56
C ILE A 110 4.71 -3.84 -3.50
N VAL A 111 4.72 -4.43 -4.71
CA VAL A 111 5.77 -4.20 -5.71
C VAL A 111 5.72 -2.75 -6.23
N LEU A 112 4.53 -2.22 -6.44
CA LEU A 112 4.32 -0.84 -6.89
C LEU A 112 4.55 0.16 -5.74
N ASP A 113 4.24 -0.22 -4.49
CA ASP A 113 4.62 0.53 -3.29
C ASP A 113 6.14 0.67 -3.17
N LYS A 114 6.89 -0.40 -3.46
CA LYS A 114 8.35 -0.38 -3.46
C LYS A 114 8.89 0.64 -4.45
N LEU A 115 8.33 0.71 -5.67
CA LEU A 115 8.71 1.72 -6.67
C LEU A 115 8.41 3.15 -6.21
N LEU A 116 7.29 3.38 -5.51
CA LEU A 116 7.01 4.68 -4.90
C LEU A 116 8.01 5.02 -3.81
N ILE A 117 8.38 4.06 -2.95
CA ILE A 117 9.38 4.26 -1.90
C ILE A 117 10.75 4.58 -2.52
N GLU A 118 11.13 3.94 -3.63
CA GLU A 118 12.35 4.30 -4.37
C GLU A 118 12.32 5.75 -4.87
N GLN A 119 11.17 6.27 -5.31
CA GLN A 119 11.05 7.68 -5.68
C GLN A 119 11.06 8.60 -4.45
N ILE A 120 10.45 8.21 -3.33
CA ILE A 120 10.57 8.92 -2.04
C ILE A 120 12.04 9.08 -1.66
N LEU A 121 12.84 8.01 -1.76
CA LEU A 121 14.29 8.05 -1.46
C LEU A 121 15.09 8.90 -2.45
N ARG A 122 14.63 9.06 -3.70
CA ARG A 122 15.24 9.98 -4.67
C ARG A 122 14.93 11.44 -4.37
N GLU A 123 13.67 11.74 -4.00
CA GLU A 123 13.24 13.09 -3.61
C GLU A 123 13.87 13.52 -2.28
N ASN A 124 14.10 12.57 -1.37
CA ASN A 124 14.72 12.82 -0.06
C ASN A 124 15.66 11.65 0.33
N PRO A 125 16.95 11.71 -0.05
CA PRO A 125 17.89 10.61 0.19
C PRO A 125 18.21 10.33 1.66
N THR A 126 17.79 11.21 2.58
CA THR A 126 18.06 11.07 4.02
C THR A 126 16.88 10.57 4.82
N VAL A 127 15.71 10.42 4.20
CA VAL A 127 14.50 9.99 4.88
C VAL A 127 14.59 8.50 5.27
N GLN A 128 14.11 8.19 6.45
CA GLN A 128 13.98 6.81 6.92
C GLN A 128 12.54 6.33 6.70
N VAL A 129 12.37 5.30 5.87
CA VAL A 129 11.06 4.72 5.61
C VAL A 129 10.89 3.43 6.39
N THR A 130 9.80 3.32 7.16
CA THR A 130 9.35 2.09 7.80
C THR A 130 8.10 1.59 7.09
N TYR A 131 8.16 0.38 6.54
CA TYR A 131 7.05 -0.29 5.84
C TYR A 131 6.34 -1.22 6.80
N GLY A 132 5.12 -0.87 7.20
CA GLY A 132 4.31 -1.60 8.18
C GLY A 132 3.45 -2.66 7.53
N VAL A 133 3.59 -3.93 7.98
CA VAL A 133 2.86 -5.09 7.45
C VAL A 133 2.02 -5.78 8.54
N ARG A 134 1.10 -6.66 8.14
CA ARG A 134 0.28 -7.44 9.08
C ARG A 134 1.14 -8.42 9.89
N GLY A 135 0.71 -8.70 11.12
CA GLY A 135 1.38 -9.62 12.03
C GLY A 135 1.14 -11.11 11.74
N GLY A 136 0.29 -11.41 10.76
CA GLY A 136 -0.01 -12.76 10.30
C GLY A 136 -0.96 -12.74 9.12
N PRO A 137 -1.26 -13.91 8.52
CA PRO A 137 -2.06 -14.02 7.32
C PRO A 137 -3.49 -13.49 7.48
N VAL A 138 -3.89 -12.60 6.60
CA VAL A 138 -5.25 -12.05 6.48
C VAL A 138 -5.57 -11.91 4.99
N ILE A 139 -6.30 -12.86 4.42
CA ILE A 139 -6.66 -12.91 3.01
C ILE A 139 -5.41 -12.61 2.13
N ASN A 140 -5.40 -11.48 1.44
CA ASN A 140 -4.32 -11.03 0.57
C ASN A 140 -3.47 -9.88 1.14
N ASP A 141 -3.67 -9.54 2.40
CA ASP A 141 -2.86 -8.50 3.05
C ASP A 141 -1.38 -8.90 3.13
N VAL A 142 -0.52 -7.89 3.06
CA VAL A 142 0.94 -8.07 3.10
C VAL A 142 1.41 -8.47 4.49
N THR A 143 2.25 -9.51 4.53
CA THR A 143 2.97 -10.00 5.71
C THR A 143 4.49 -9.87 5.54
N LEU A 144 5.27 -10.28 6.54
CA LEU A 144 6.74 -10.31 6.45
C LEU A 144 7.23 -11.17 5.30
N ASP A 145 6.61 -12.35 5.07
CA ASP A 145 6.99 -13.28 3.99
C ASP A 145 6.81 -12.63 2.61
N ASP A 146 5.75 -11.84 2.44
CA ASP A 146 5.49 -11.12 1.19
C ASP A 146 6.51 -9.99 0.97
N ALA A 147 6.83 -9.26 2.02
CA ALA A 147 7.85 -8.20 1.99
C ALA A 147 9.25 -8.76 1.69
N GLU A 148 9.58 -9.94 2.21
CA GLU A 148 10.81 -10.67 1.88
C GLU A 148 10.84 -11.08 0.41
N GLN A 149 9.75 -11.67 -0.10
CA GLN A 149 9.64 -12.10 -1.49
C GLN A 149 9.94 -10.97 -2.48
N VAL A 150 9.41 -9.75 -2.22
CA VAL A 150 9.59 -8.60 -3.12
C VAL A 150 10.86 -7.80 -2.85
N GLY A 151 11.63 -8.16 -1.82
CA GLY A 151 12.84 -7.46 -1.44
C GLY A 151 12.58 -6.06 -0.88
N MET A 152 11.47 -5.84 -0.16
CA MET A 152 11.11 -4.56 0.43
C MET A 152 12.19 -4.04 1.39
N ALA A 153 12.92 -4.93 2.05
CA ALA A 153 14.02 -4.57 2.98
C ALA A 153 15.20 -3.86 2.30
N ASN A 154 15.28 -3.85 0.95
CA ASN A 154 16.31 -3.10 0.23
C ASN A 154 16.02 -1.59 0.19
N VAL A 155 14.77 -1.17 0.44
CA VAL A 155 14.34 0.23 0.31
C VAL A 155 13.68 0.80 1.58
N ALA A 156 13.24 -0.06 2.52
CA ALA A 156 12.59 0.35 3.75
C ALA A 156 12.87 -0.63 4.90
N ARG A 157 12.79 -0.14 6.13
CA ARG A 157 12.73 -1.02 7.30
C ARG A 157 11.35 -1.68 7.34
N VAL A 158 11.27 -3.01 7.23
CA VAL A 158 10.00 -3.74 7.34
C VAL A 158 9.65 -3.99 8.80
N LEU A 159 8.43 -3.66 9.21
CA LEU A 159 7.96 -3.78 10.60
C LEU A 159 6.58 -4.44 10.65
N SER A 160 6.46 -5.51 11.43
CA SER A 160 5.18 -6.20 11.65
C SER A 160 4.33 -5.46 12.69
N SER A 161 3.03 -5.33 12.43
CA SER A 161 2.06 -4.83 13.42
C SER A 161 1.88 -5.78 14.62
N GLY A 162 2.28 -7.05 14.48
CA GLY A 162 2.10 -8.10 15.50
C GLY A 162 0.69 -8.69 15.56
N VAL A 163 -0.27 -8.17 14.76
CA VAL A 163 -1.65 -8.64 14.74
C VAL A 163 -2.12 -9.01 13.33
N ALA A 164 -2.90 -10.09 13.24
CA ALA A 164 -3.50 -10.58 12.00
C ALA A 164 -4.92 -9.99 11.85
N THR A 165 -4.99 -8.71 11.50
CA THR A 165 -6.23 -7.98 11.24
C THR A 165 -6.21 -7.36 9.84
N PRO A 166 -7.34 -7.24 9.13
CA PRO A 166 -7.40 -6.68 7.77
C PRO A 166 -7.19 -5.16 7.72
N THR A 167 -6.91 -4.54 8.87
CA THR A 167 -6.70 -3.09 9.01
C THR A 167 -5.59 -2.83 10.01
N THR A 168 -5.08 -1.60 10.06
CA THR A 168 -4.08 -1.19 11.05
C THR A 168 -4.78 -0.79 12.35
N VAL A 169 -4.98 -1.76 13.26
CA VAL A 169 -5.55 -1.54 14.59
C VAL A 169 -4.44 -1.15 15.57
N LEU A 170 -4.18 0.16 15.72
CA LEU A 170 -3.06 0.69 16.53
C LEU A 170 -3.12 0.19 17.98
N SER A 171 -4.32 0.15 18.59
CA SER A 171 -4.49 -0.29 20.00
C SER A 171 -4.11 -1.75 20.23
N ALA A 172 -4.13 -2.59 19.20
CA ALA A 172 -3.76 -4.00 19.26
C ALA A 172 -2.33 -4.26 18.74
N SER A 173 -1.73 -3.30 18.06
CA SER A 173 -0.38 -3.43 17.51
C SER A 173 0.70 -3.45 18.59
N THR A 174 1.90 -3.92 18.25
CA THR A 174 3.06 -3.91 19.14
C THR A 174 3.44 -2.49 19.52
N ASP A 175 4.13 -2.33 20.66
CA ASP A 175 4.63 -1.02 21.11
C ASP A 175 5.57 -0.39 20.08
N GLU A 176 6.44 -1.21 19.49
CA GLU A 176 7.38 -0.78 18.45
C GLU A 176 6.66 -0.24 17.20
N PHE A 177 5.58 -0.92 16.77
CA PHE A 177 4.79 -0.47 15.63
C PHE A 177 4.04 0.83 15.94
N ARG A 178 3.47 0.95 17.14
CA ARG A 178 2.82 2.17 17.60
C ARG A 178 3.80 3.34 17.67
N SER A 179 4.98 3.13 18.26
CA SER A 179 6.02 4.16 18.30
C SER A 179 6.43 4.59 16.89
N ALA A 180 6.69 3.65 15.97
CA ALA A 180 7.02 3.97 14.59
C ALA A 180 5.91 4.78 13.90
N PHE A 181 4.63 4.48 14.19
CA PHE A 181 3.50 5.23 13.64
C PHE A 181 3.41 6.65 14.21
N PHE A 182 3.53 6.82 15.54
CA PHE A 182 3.34 8.13 16.18
C PHE A 182 4.57 9.05 16.08
N ASP A 183 5.78 8.48 16.01
CA ASP A 183 7.04 9.23 15.95
C ASP A 183 7.44 9.60 14.51
N ALA A 184 6.81 9.01 13.49
CA ALA A 184 7.05 9.38 12.09
C ALA A 184 6.61 10.82 11.82
N ASP A 185 7.38 11.57 11.02
CA ASP A 185 6.99 12.92 10.57
C ASP A 185 5.80 12.88 9.61
N LEU A 186 5.62 11.76 8.89
CA LEU A 186 4.60 11.55 7.86
C LEU A 186 4.13 10.09 7.86
N VAL A 187 2.84 9.88 7.65
CA VAL A 187 2.27 8.54 7.42
C VAL A 187 1.66 8.46 6.03
N ILE A 188 2.03 7.43 5.25
CA ILE A 188 1.36 7.05 4.01
C ILE A 188 0.56 5.79 4.30
N SER A 189 -0.74 5.81 4.04
CA SER A 189 -1.65 4.72 4.38
C SER A 189 -2.34 4.19 3.13
N LYS A 190 -2.13 2.90 2.83
CA LYS A 190 -2.72 2.25 1.67
C LYS A 190 -4.05 1.58 2.00
N GLY A 191 -4.99 1.67 1.05
CA GLY A 191 -6.24 0.93 1.03
C GLY A 191 -7.35 1.47 1.93
N MET A 192 -8.58 1.05 1.60
CA MET A 192 -9.79 1.50 2.32
C MET A 192 -9.84 1.00 3.76
N GLY A 193 -9.42 -0.23 4.03
CA GLY A 193 -9.47 -0.79 5.39
C GLY A 193 -8.64 0.02 6.39
N ASN A 194 -7.46 0.49 5.99
CA ASN A 194 -6.66 1.38 6.83
C ASN A 194 -7.31 2.77 6.96
N PHE A 195 -7.89 3.30 5.88
CA PHE A 195 -8.63 4.57 5.93
C PHE A 195 -9.77 4.51 6.95
N GLU A 196 -10.63 3.48 6.91
CA GLU A 196 -11.79 3.33 7.78
C GLU A 196 -11.45 3.37 9.29
N VAL A 197 -10.27 2.88 9.68
CA VAL A 197 -9.86 2.86 11.09
C VAL A 197 -9.01 4.04 11.51
N LEU A 198 -8.42 4.78 10.56
CA LEU A 198 -7.48 5.86 10.88
C LEU A 198 -8.07 7.26 10.66
N VAL A 199 -9.08 7.42 9.82
CA VAL A 199 -9.62 8.73 9.42
C VAL A 199 -10.14 9.55 10.59
N ASP A 200 -10.83 8.93 11.54
CA ASP A 200 -11.48 9.63 12.66
C ASP A 200 -10.81 9.40 14.02
N GLY A 201 -9.76 8.59 14.11
CA GLY A 201 -9.31 8.11 15.43
C GLY A 201 -7.82 7.92 15.62
N CYS A 202 -6.98 8.23 14.64
CA CYS A 202 -5.55 7.98 14.81
C CYS A 202 -4.79 9.08 15.58
N GLY A 203 -5.43 10.21 15.92
CA GLY A 203 -4.80 11.32 16.66
C GLY A 203 -3.76 12.11 15.86
N ARG A 204 -3.69 11.94 14.53
CA ARG A 204 -2.76 12.59 13.61
C ARG A 204 -3.50 13.22 12.43
N LYS A 205 -2.93 14.31 11.86
CA LYS A 205 -3.43 15.01 10.66
C LYS A 205 -2.46 14.94 9.48
N ASP A 206 -1.31 14.33 9.65
CA ASP A 206 -0.25 14.15 8.64
C ASP A 206 -0.25 12.73 8.07
N VAL A 207 -1.45 12.14 7.97
CA VAL A 207 -1.70 10.87 7.30
C VAL A 207 -2.18 11.15 5.89
N TYR A 208 -1.51 10.56 4.90
CA TYR A 208 -1.92 10.61 3.49
C TYR A 208 -2.51 9.26 3.10
N PHE A 209 -3.77 9.26 2.70
CA PHE A 209 -4.50 8.07 2.29
C PHE A 209 -4.40 7.88 0.79
N LEU A 210 -3.88 6.73 0.37
CA LEU A 210 -3.74 6.32 -1.01
C LEU A 210 -4.65 5.10 -1.25
N LEU A 211 -5.78 5.31 -1.91
CA LEU A 211 -6.77 4.25 -2.08
C LEU A 211 -7.64 4.43 -3.34
N MET A 212 -8.40 3.40 -3.65
CA MET A 212 -9.52 3.48 -4.57
C MET A 212 -10.84 3.30 -3.79
N THR A 213 -11.85 4.15 -4.07
CA THR A 213 -13.17 4.12 -3.40
C THR A 213 -14.03 2.99 -3.96
N LYS A 214 -13.82 1.74 -3.49
CA LYS A 214 -14.54 0.53 -3.94
C LYS A 214 -15.88 0.30 -3.21
N CYS A 215 -16.10 0.99 -2.10
CA CYS A 215 -17.29 0.88 -1.26
C CYS A 215 -18.13 2.15 -1.37
N PRO A 216 -19.47 2.05 -1.60
CA PRO A 216 -20.34 3.22 -1.69
C PRO A 216 -20.24 4.12 -0.44
N LEU A 217 -20.17 3.53 0.75
CA LEU A 217 -20.05 4.29 2.00
C LEU A 217 -18.79 5.16 2.05
N VAL A 218 -17.63 4.61 1.62
CA VAL A 218 -16.37 5.36 1.58
C VAL A 218 -16.39 6.40 0.47
N ALA A 219 -17.00 6.09 -0.68
CA ALA A 219 -17.16 7.04 -1.76
C ALA A 219 -18.03 8.24 -1.32
N ASP A 220 -19.16 7.98 -0.65
CA ASP A 220 -20.05 9.01 -0.09
C ASP A 220 -19.32 9.85 0.99
N LEU A 221 -18.56 9.21 1.88
CA LEU A 221 -17.79 9.89 2.93
C LEU A 221 -16.73 10.83 2.36
N MET A 222 -16.14 10.48 1.21
CA MET A 222 -15.12 11.26 0.52
C MET A 222 -15.70 12.23 -0.51
N ASP A 223 -17.03 12.22 -0.73
CA ASP A 223 -17.68 13.00 -1.81
C ASP A 223 -17.03 12.74 -3.19
N THR A 224 -16.83 11.46 -3.52
CA THR A 224 -16.23 11.03 -4.78
C THR A 224 -17.10 9.99 -5.48
N PRO A 225 -17.02 9.87 -6.81
CA PRO A 225 -17.61 8.73 -7.51
C PRO A 225 -17.03 7.40 -7.01
N LEU A 226 -17.84 6.34 -7.09
CA LEU A 226 -17.36 4.97 -6.86
C LEU A 226 -16.22 4.63 -7.85
N MET A 227 -15.26 3.84 -7.42
CA MET A 227 -14.08 3.44 -8.21
C MET A 227 -13.14 4.61 -8.55
N SER A 228 -13.16 5.69 -7.78
CA SER A 228 -12.22 6.79 -7.89
C SER A 228 -10.90 6.52 -7.20
N PHE A 229 -9.82 7.00 -7.80
CA PHE A 229 -8.50 7.02 -7.17
C PHE A 229 -8.35 8.28 -6.30
N VAL A 230 -7.76 8.12 -5.15
CA VAL A 230 -7.64 9.17 -4.13
C VAL A 230 -6.21 9.22 -3.59
N CYS A 231 -5.67 10.44 -3.54
CA CYS A 231 -4.54 10.83 -2.72
C CYS A 231 -5.02 11.96 -1.81
N LYS A 232 -5.34 11.65 -0.55
CA LYS A 232 -6.00 12.58 0.38
C LYS A 232 -5.19 12.74 1.66
N ARG A 233 -4.93 13.98 2.07
CA ARG A 233 -4.45 14.29 3.41
C ARG A 233 -5.61 14.22 4.42
N GLY A 234 -5.37 13.57 5.57
CA GLY A 234 -6.30 13.46 6.68
C GLY A 234 -6.43 14.71 7.53
#